data_5df9c4edda7058ee2d5cbbdb0801ca29
#
_entry.id   5df9c4edda7058ee2d5cbbdb0801ca29
#
_cell.length_a   1.000
_cell.length_b   1.000
_cell.length_c   1.000
_cell.angle_alpha   90.00
_cell.angle_beta   90.00
_cell.angle_gamma   90.00
#
_symmetry.space_group_name_H-M   'P 1'
#
loop_
_entity.id
_entity.type
_entity.pdbx_description
1 polymer ?
#
loop_
_entity_poly.entity_id
_entity_poly.type
_entity_poly.pdbx_seq_one_letter_code
_entity_poly.pdbx_strand_id
1 'polypeptide(L)'
;MSRLIACFLFVASLQLKAHGQSSYVTPDSVQRIVFLGNSITYAGQYVSYIEACLALSYPKRTFEIINVGLPSETVSGLSEPNHADGKFPRPDLRERLDRVLEQTQPDLVFASYGMNDGIYLPFDDTRFQVYKEGINWLHEEVSKSGAAIVHLTPPVFDERKGAAYANVLDIYSDWLISNRYTKGWNVADVHGPMKKHLEDRRMTDPDFKYATDGVHPDKAGHWLMARAILAYLGLNAMSKADSIGEAVSATNNGEKILQLIENRQLIMKDAWLTATGHTRPGMSKGKPLTDAQLEYGIIATEIDKLLR
;
A
#
# COMPACT_ATOMS: atom_id res chain seq x y z
N MET A 1 -35.94 -65.60 -13.93
CA MET A 1 -36.32 -64.18 -13.72
C MET A 1 -35.22 -63.51 -12.93
N SER A 2 -34.28 -62.87 -13.59
CA SER A 2 -33.12 -62.24 -12.97
C SER A 2 -33.32 -60.70 -13.07
N ARG A 3 -33.39 -60.01 -11.92
CA ARG A 3 -33.52 -58.55 -11.86
C ARG A 3 -32.14 -57.93 -11.78
N LEU A 4 -31.72 -57.24 -12.84
CA LEU A 4 -30.56 -56.34 -12.82
C LEU A 4 -30.95 -55.04 -12.07
N ILE A 5 -30.23 -54.78 -10.99
CA ILE A 5 -30.27 -53.47 -10.29
C ILE A 5 -29.17 -52.62 -10.88
N ALA A 6 -29.55 -51.56 -11.61
CA ALA A 6 -28.61 -50.55 -12.14
C ALA A 6 -28.37 -49.52 -11.02
N CYS A 7 -27.14 -49.48 -10.46
CA CYS A 7 -26.68 -48.41 -9.59
C CYS A 7 -26.24 -47.20 -10.44
N PHE A 8 -27.01 -46.12 -10.37
CA PHE A 8 -26.60 -44.84 -10.91
C PHE A 8 -25.67 -44.16 -9.89
N LEU A 9 -24.37 -44.13 -10.22
CA LEU A 9 -23.40 -43.28 -9.48
C LEU A 9 -23.58 -41.84 -9.96
N PHE A 10 -24.14 -41.00 -9.06
CA PHE A 10 -24.21 -39.55 -9.23
C PHE A 10 -22.83 -38.97 -8.87
N VAL A 11 -22.01 -38.68 -9.87
CA VAL A 11 -20.76 -37.92 -9.67
C VAL A 11 -21.13 -36.45 -9.61
N ALA A 12 -21.23 -35.93 -8.40
CA ALA A 12 -21.34 -34.48 -8.17
C ALA A 12 -19.98 -33.85 -8.46
N SER A 13 -19.83 -33.24 -9.64
CA SER A 13 -18.68 -32.40 -9.94
C SER A 13 -18.76 -31.11 -9.09
N LEU A 14 -17.99 -31.05 -8.01
CA LEU A 14 -17.70 -29.78 -7.34
C LEU A 14 -16.90 -28.92 -8.32
N GLN A 15 -17.57 -27.98 -8.94
CA GLN A 15 -16.88 -26.89 -9.62
C GLN A 15 -16.32 -25.97 -8.53
N LEU A 16 -15.03 -26.11 -8.22
CA LEU A 16 -14.28 -25.06 -7.54
C LEU A 16 -14.32 -23.82 -8.43
N LYS A 17 -15.20 -22.87 -8.10
CA LYS A 17 -15.07 -21.52 -8.64
C LYS A 17 -13.75 -20.98 -8.11
N ALA A 18 -12.75 -20.84 -8.98
CA ALA A 18 -11.60 -20.02 -8.71
C ALA A 18 -12.12 -18.61 -8.40
N HIS A 19 -12.13 -18.24 -7.13
CA HIS A 19 -12.43 -16.89 -6.72
C HIS A 19 -11.23 -16.05 -7.13
N GLY A 20 -11.27 -15.52 -8.35
CA GLY A 20 -10.41 -14.43 -8.77
C GLY A 20 -10.58 -13.31 -7.75
N GLN A 21 -9.50 -12.60 -7.44
CA GLN A 21 -9.50 -11.42 -6.58
C GLN A 21 -10.65 -10.52 -7.03
N SER A 22 -11.68 -10.34 -6.20
CA SER A 22 -12.75 -9.41 -6.50
C SER A 22 -12.15 -8.01 -6.53
N SER A 23 -12.25 -7.32 -7.67
CA SER A 23 -11.82 -5.94 -7.77
C SER A 23 -12.62 -5.08 -6.80
N TYR A 24 -11.94 -4.27 -6.00
CA TYR A 24 -12.58 -3.27 -5.16
C TYR A 24 -13.00 -2.11 -6.06
N VAL A 25 -14.30 -1.92 -6.22
CA VAL A 25 -14.81 -0.74 -6.91
C VAL A 25 -14.89 0.40 -5.91
N THR A 26 -14.09 1.44 -6.14
CA THR A 26 -14.11 2.63 -5.29
C THR A 26 -15.48 3.31 -5.39
N PRO A 27 -16.29 3.36 -4.30
CA PRO A 27 -17.58 4.01 -4.31
C PRO A 27 -17.49 5.47 -4.77
N ASP A 28 -18.52 5.99 -5.41
CA ASP A 28 -18.57 7.39 -5.87
C ASP A 28 -18.46 8.40 -4.71
N SER A 29 -18.84 7.99 -3.50
CA SER A 29 -18.71 8.79 -2.28
C SER A 29 -17.29 8.96 -1.79
N VAL A 30 -16.32 8.12 -2.22
CA VAL A 30 -14.92 8.22 -1.80
C VAL A 30 -14.27 9.41 -2.48
N GLN A 31 -13.85 10.39 -1.69
CA GLN A 31 -13.12 11.58 -2.12
C GLN A 31 -11.76 11.68 -1.45
N ARG A 32 -11.67 11.38 -0.15
CA ARG A 32 -10.44 11.50 0.62
C ARG A 32 -9.82 10.14 0.91
N ILE A 33 -8.63 9.91 0.34
CA ILE A 33 -7.90 8.64 0.44
C ILE A 33 -6.60 8.88 1.20
N VAL A 34 -6.41 8.18 2.31
CA VAL A 34 -5.21 8.28 3.14
C VAL A 34 -4.32 7.06 2.94
N PHE A 35 -3.03 7.30 2.69
CA PHE A 35 -1.99 6.27 2.66
C PHE A 35 -1.23 6.29 3.98
N LEU A 36 -1.36 5.22 4.74
CA LEU A 36 -0.75 5.00 6.05
C LEU A 36 0.31 3.90 5.91
N GLY A 37 1.48 4.08 6.51
CA GLY A 37 2.59 3.13 6.42
C GLY A 37 3.92 3.72 6.88
N ASN A 38 4.99 3.04 6.51
CA ASN A 38 6.36 3.34 6.94
C ASN A 38 7.16 4.19 5.91
N SER A 39 8.51 4.01 5.89
CA SER A 39 9.42 4.75 5.00
C SER A 39 9.09 4.57 3.52
N ILE A 40 8.60 3.43 3.09
CA ILE A 40 8.23 3.17 1.69
C ILE A 40 7.03 4.03 1.29
N THR A 41 6.04 4.13 2.19
CA THR A 41 4.90 5.04 2.00
C THR A 41 5.34 6.50 2.07
N TYR A 42 6.24 6.85 3.02
CA TYR A 42 6.80 8.19 3.10
C TYR A 42 7.58 8.61 1.84
N ALA A 43 8.32 7.70 1.20
CA ALA A 43 8.97 7.95 -0.09
C ALA A 43 7.98 8.42 -1.16
N GLY A 44 6.75 7.87 -1.15
CA GLY A 44 5.58 8.43 -1.78
C GLY A 44 5.40 8.17 -3.27
N GLN A 45 6.39 7.60 -3.99
CA GLN A 45 6.30 7.46 -5.44
C GLN A 45 5.08 6.63 -5.87
N TYR A 46 4.83 5.47 -5.24
CA TYR A 46 3.66 4.67 -5.59
C TYR A 46 2.34 5.39 -5.30
N VAL A 47 2.30 6.27 -4.29
CA VAL A 47 1.13 7.10 -3.96
C VAL A 47 0.87 8.11 -5.06
N SER A 48 1.91 8.83 -5.51
CA SER A 48 1.82 9.78 -6.63
C SER A 48 1.40 9.09 -7.93
N TYR A 49 1.87 7.86 -8.18
CA TYR A 49 1.51 7.08 -9.36
C TYR A 49 0.04 6.68 -9.36
N ILE A 50 -0.47 6.24 -8.21
CA ILE A 50 -1.89 5.92 -8.03
C ILE A 50 -2.74 7.16 -8.23
N GLU A 51 -2.35 8.29 -7.64
CA GLU A 51 -3.06 9.57 -7.79
C GLU A 51 -3.15 10.01 -9.24
N ALA A 52 -2.02 9.95 -9.99
CA ALA A 52 -2.00 10.28 -11.41
C ALA A 52 -2.92 9.37 -12.22
N CYS A 53 -2.86 8.06 -12.00
CA CYS A 53 -3.72 7.10 -12.68
C CYS A 53 -5.21 7.30 -12.35
N LEU A 54 -5.55 7.62 -11.10
CA LEU A 54 -6.93 7.96 -10.71
C LEU A 54 -7.42 9.24 -11.39
N ALA A 55 -6.61 10.30 -11.39
CA ALA A 55 -6.95 11.58 -12.05
C ALA A 55 -7.19 11.40 -13.55
N LEU A 56 -6.32 10.65 -14.23
CA LEU A 56 -6.42 10.39 -15.68
C LEU A 56 -7.59 9.45 -16.01
N SER A 57 -7.90 8.49 -15.14
CA SER A 57 -8.99 7.53 -15.36
C SER A 57 -10.37 8.12 -15.03
N TYR A 58 -10.41 9.07 -14.11
CA TYR A 58 -11.66 9.71 -13.64
C TYR A 58 -11.58 11.23 -13.67
N PRO A 59 -11.42 11.87 -14.86
CA PRO A 59 -11.15 13.32 -14.99
C PRO A 59 -12.27 14.22 -14.46
N LYS A 60 -13.45 13.66 -14.16
CA LYS A 60 -14.60 14.37 -13.58
C LYS A 60 -14.72 14.18 -12.06
N ARG A 61 -13.88 13.34 -11.45
CA ARG A 61 -13.85 13.11 -10.00
C ARG A 61 -12.64 13.80 -9.39
N THR A 62 -12.83 14.36 -8.22
CA THR A 62 -11.76 14.94 -7.43
C THR A 62 -11.41 13.98 -6.30
N PHE A 63 -10.14 13.60 -6.20
CA PHE A 63 -9.62 12.83 -5.09
C PHE A 63 -8.61 13.67 -4.33
N GLU A 64 -8.75 13.74 -3.01
CA GLU A 64 -7.70 14.25 -2.12
C GLU A 64 -6.90 13.06 -1.61
N ILE A 65 -5.64 12.94 -2.09
CA ILE A 65 -4.75 11.86 -1.72
C ILE A 65 -3.77 12.36 -0.67
N ILE A 66 -3.83 11.80 0.53
CA ILE A 66 -3.03 12.20 1.69
C ILE A 66 -2.04 11.09 2.03
N ASN A 67 -0.76 11.42 1.97
CA ASN A 67 0.32 10.54 2.39
C ASN A 67 0.78 10.90 3.81
N VAL A 68 0.59 9.99 4.75
CA VAL A 68 1.04 10.12 6.15
C VAL A 68 1.97 8.98 6.57
N GLY A 69 2.74 8.43 5.60
CA GLY A 69 3.78 7.45 5.90
C GLY A 69 4.84 8.02 6.86
N LEU A 70 5.26 7.25 7.87
CA LEU A 70 6.29 7.66 8.82
C LEU A 70 7.46 6.65 8.81
N PRO A 71 8.69 7.09 8.46
CA PRO A 71 9.84 6.20 8.41
C PRO A 71 10.06 5.41 9.70
N SER A 72 10.42 4.16 9.56
CA SER A 72 10.68 3.18 10.65
C SER A 72 9.44 2.73 11.43
N GLU A 73 8.26 3.29 11.21
CA GLU A 73 7.04 2.99 11.96
C GLU A 73 6.64 1.52 11.86
N THR A 74 6.10 0.98 12.95
CA THR A 74 5.49 -0.33 13.07
C THR A 74 4.05 -0.20 13.55
N VAL A 75 3.19 -1.14 13.14
CA VAL A 75 1.84 -1.31 13.70
C VAL A 75 1.85 -2.21 14.92
N SER A 76 2.90 -3.00 15.08
CA SER A 76 3.12 -3.88 16.21
C SER A 76 3.63 -3.17 17.46
N GLY A 77 4.19 -1.97 17.33
CA GLY A 77 4.90 -1.28 18.40
C GLY A 77 6.27 -1.90 18.74
N LEU A 78 6.71 -2.93 17.99
CA LEU A 78 7.99 -3.57 18.20
C LEU A 78 9.15 -2.74 17.67
N SER A 79 10.28 -2.80 18.38
CA SER A 79 11.54 -2.20 17.98
C SER A 79 12.70 -3.07 18.42
N GLU A 80 13.68 -3.21 17.57
CA GLU A 80 14.98 -3.78 17.95
C GLU A 80 15.75 -2.82 18.88
N PRO A 81 16.54 -3.33 19.86
CA PRO A 81 17.25 -2.49 20.82
C PRO A 81 18.22 -1.48 20.17
N ASN A 82 18.80 -1.85 19.02
CA ASN A 82 19.80 -1.03 18.32
C ASN A 82 19.19 -0.23 17.15
N HIS A 83 17.88 -0.01 17.12
CA HIS A 83 17.28 0.81 16.07
C HIS A 83 17.94 2.19 16.03
N ALA A 84 18.26 2.68 14.81
CA ALA A 84 18.90 3.97 14.60
C ALA A 84 20.20 4.15 15.45
N ASP A 85 21.04 3.11 15.55
CA ASP A 85 22.22 3.06 16.42
C ASP A 85 21.88 3.28 17.92
N GLY A 86 20.72 2.81 18.35
CA GLY A 86 20.24 2.94 19.73
C GLY A 86 19.72 4.34 20.10
N LYS A 87 19.59 5.25 19.12
CA LYS A 87 19.21 6.66 19.39
C LYS A 87 17.73 6.82 19.74
N PHE A 88 16.89 6.00 19.12
CA PHE A 88 15.43 6.01 19.38
C PHE A 88 14.81 4.68 18.95
N PRO A 89 13.71 4.25 19.57
CA PRO A 89 12.96 3.06 19.14
C PRO A 89 12.18 3.35 17.84
N ARG A 90 11.73 2.29 17.16
CA ARG A 90 10.77 2.46 16.08
C ARG A 90 9.52 3.16 16.57
N PRO A 91 9.00 4.14 15.82
CA PRO A 91 7.69 4.72 16.14
C PRO A 91 6.59 3.66 16.16
N ASP A 92 5.72 3.74 17.16
CA ASP A 92 4.50 2.95 17.24
C ASP A 92 3.34 3.75 16.65
N LEU A 93 2.61 3.18 15.70
CA LEU A 93 1.44 3.81 15.09
C LEU A 93 0.38 4.24 16.13
N ARG A 94 0.27 3.52 17.24
CA ARG A 94 -0.68 3.84 18.32
C ARG A 94 -0.49 5.24 18.89
N GLU A 95 0.74 5.76 18.80
CA GLU A 95 1.06 7.11 19.29
C GLU A 95 0.30 8.20 18.52
N ARG A 96 -0.03 8.00 17.22
CA ARG A 96 -0.54 9.08 16.36
C ARG A 96 -1.81 8.77 15.58
N LEU A 97 -2.29 7.52 15.53
CA LEU A 97 -3.40 7.13 14.65
C LEU A 97 -4.65 7.96 14.88
N ASP A 98 -5.03 8.21 16.13
CA ASP A 98 -6.23 9.00 16.48
C ASP A 98 -6.15 10.41 15.86
N ARG A 99 -5.00 11.08 15.99
CA ARG A 99 -4.78 12.41 15.39
C ARG A 99 -4.81 12.38 13.87
N VAL A 100 -4.27 11.31 13.27
CA VAL A 100 -4.34 11.13 11.81
C VAL A 100 -5.79 10.99 11.36
N LEU A 101 -6.58 10.13 11.98
CA LEU A 101 -7.98 9.92 11.60
C LEU A 101 -8.83 11.16 11.85
N GLU A 102 -8.66 11.83 12.98
CA GLU A 102 -9.39 13.05 13.33
C GLU A 102 -9.12 14.20 12.33
N GLN A 103 -7.85 14.42 11.97
CA GLN A 103 -7.49 15.55 11.12
C GLN A 103 -7.67 15.27 9.63
N THR A 104 -7.43 14.03 9.18
CA THR A 104 -7.60 13.68 7.77
C THR A 104 -9.02 13.30 7.40
N GLN A 105 -9.84 12.80 8.34
CA GLN A 105 -11.23 12.36 8.11
C GLN A 105 -11.36 11.54 6.82
N PRO A 106 -10.68 10.38 6.71
CA PRO A 106 -10.62 9.61 5.48
C PRO A 106 -11.96 8.95 5.15
N ASP A 107 -12.27 8.82 3.84
CA ASP A 107 -13.28 7.89 3.36
C ASP A 107 -12.70 6.49 3.16
N LEU A 108 -11.41 6.45 2.79
CA LEU A 108 -10.66 5.22 2.51
C LEU A 108 -9.22 5.32 3.00
N VAL A 109 -8.76 4.28 3.70
CA VAL A 109 -7.37 4.15 4.13
C VAL A 109 -6.71 2.97 3.41
N PHE A 110 -5.56 3.20 2.77
CA PHE A 110 -4.62 2.15 2.38
C PHE A 110 -3.54 2.03 3.44
N ALA A 111 -3.43 0.85 4.09
CA ALA A 111 -2.49 0.59 5.17
C ALA A 111 -1.39 -0.38 4.74
N SER A 112 -0.12 0.07 4.74
CA SER A 112 1.05 -0.69 4.30
C SER A 112 2.02 -0.91 5.46
N TYR A 113 1.79 -1.98 6.23
CA TYR A 113 2.63 -2.40 7.36
C TYR A 113 3.14 -3.84 7.18
N GLY A 114 4.16 -4.23 7.94
CA GLY A 114 4.80 -5.54 7.91
C GLY A 114 6.31 -5.45 7.69
N MET A 115 6.78 -4.55 6.80
CA MET A 115 8.21 -4.44 6.47
C MET A 115 9.10 -4.21 7.71
N ASN A 116 8.65 -3.45 8.69
CA ASN A 116 9.40 -3.17 9.91
C ASN A 116 8.98 -4.05 11.11
N ASP A 117 7.82 -4.67 11.04
CA ASP A 117 7.16 -5.30 12.18
C ASP A 117 7.83 -6.60 12.64
N GLY A 118 8.53 -7.27 11.73
CA GLY A 118 9.38 -8.41 12.07
C GLY A 118 10.75 -8.02 12.65
N ILE A 119 11.03 -6.70 12.76
CA ILE A 119 12.28 -6.11 13.27
C ILE A 119 13.56 -6.73 12.67
N TYR A 120 13.48 -7.14 11.41
CA TYR A 120 14.58 -7.73 10.61
C TYR A 120 15.20 -8.98 11.21
N LEU A 121 14.43 -9.73 12.02
CA LEU A 121 14.84 -11.00 12.63
C LEU A 121 14.13 -12.19 11.95
N PRO A 122 14.65 -13.42 12.04
CA PRO A 122 13.97 -14.61 11.58
C PRO A 122 12.57 -14.75 12.19
N PHE A 123 11.70 -15.54 11.56
CA PHE A 123 10.33 -15.75 12.02
C PHE A 123 10.29 -16.18 13.51
N ASP A 124 9.30 -15.63 14.22
CA ASP A 124 9.01 -15.91 15.62
C ASP A 124 7.49 -15.75 15.86
N ASP A 125 6.87 -16.77 16.44
CA ASP A 125 5.44 -16.80 16.65
C ASP A 125 4.93 -15.67 17.56
N THR A 126 5.70 -15.29 18.57
CA THR A 126 5.32 -14.20 19.50
C THR A 126 5.29 -12.86 18.77
N ARG A 127 6.34 -12.54 17.98
CA ARG A 127 6.37 -11.31 17.17
C ARG A 127 5.26 -11.32 16.13
N PHE A 128 5.01 -12.46 15.50
CA PHE A 128 3.91 -12.59 14.56
C PHE A 128 2.56 -12.35 15.23
N GLN A 129 2.35 -12.86 16.44
CA GLN A 129 1.11 -12.61 17.18
C GLN A 129 0.94 -11.11 17.47
N VAL A 130 1.99 -10.41 17.91
CA VAL A 130 1.95 -8.97 18.17
C VAL A 130 1.66 -8.17 16.88
N TYR A 131 2.24 -8.59 15.73
CA TYR A 131 1.90 -7.99 14.43
C TYR A 131 0.41 -8.18 14.10
N LYS A 132 -0.13 -9.39 14.26
CA LYS A 132 -1.56 -9.67 14.02
C LYS A 132 -2.47 -8.82 14.91
N GLU A 133 -2.11 -8.66 16.17
CA GLU A 133 -2.84 -7.79 17.12
C GLU A 133 -2.81 -6.33 16.69
N GLY A 134 -1.66 -5.84 16.24
CA GLY A 134 -1.50 -4.50 15.70
C GLY A 134 -2.37 -4.25 14.47
N ILE A 135 -2.39 -5.17 13.52
CA ILE A 135 -3.23 -5.07 12.30
C ILE A 135 -4.72 -5.15 12.64
N ASN A 136 -5.12 -6.04 13.57
CA ASN A 136 -6.51 -6.12 14.01
C ASN A 136 -6.97 -4.82 14.64
N TRP A 137 -6.16 -4.27 15.57
CA TRP A 137 -6.42 -2.99 16.20
C TRP A 137 -6.54 -1.86 15.16
N LEU A 138 -5.61 -1.76 14.22
CA LEU A 138 -5.66 -0.77 13.16
C LEU A 138 -6.95 -0.87 12.34
N HIS A 139 -7.33 -2.10 11.97
CA HIS A 139 -8.57 -2.35 11.23
C HIS A 139 -9.80 -1.86 12.00
N GLU A 140 -9.86 -2.13 13.29
CA GLU A 140 -10.97 -1.72 14.17
C GLU A 140 -11.03 -0.20 14.32
N GLU A 141 -9.90 0.47 14.58
CA GLU A 141 -9.89 1.93 14.79
C GLU A 141 -10.27 2.69 13.52
N VAL A 142 -9.74 2.28 12.34
CA VAL A 142 -10.14 2.88 11.08
C VAL A 142 -11.63 2.63 10.79
N SER A 143 -12.12 1.42 11.02
CA SER A 143 -13.55 1.11 10.83
C SER A 143 -14.45 1.90 11.78
N LYS A 144 -14.05 2.11 13.04
CA LYS A 144 -14.78 2.95 14.01
C LYS A 144 -14.85 4.42 13.59
N SER A 145 -13.84 4.92 12.88
CA SER A 145 -13.87 6.30 12.33
C SER A 145 -14.88 6.48 11.18
N GLY A 146 -15.45 5.39 10.66
CA GLY A 146 -16.35 5.39 9.52
C GLY A 146 -15.67 5.22 8.17
N ALA A 147 -14.34 5.15 8.13
CA ALA A 147 -13.58 4.93 6.91
C ALA A 147 -13.53 3.46 6.52
N ALA A 148 -13.49 3.20 5.22
CA ALA A 148 -13.08 1.89 4.71
C ALA A 148 -11.57 1.71 4.84
N ILE A 149 -11.11 0.47 5.05
CA ILE A 149 -9.68 0.14 5.06
C ILE A 149 -9.36 -0.95 4.05
N VAL A 150 -8.26 -0.76 3.32
CA VAL A 150 -7.62 -1.76 2.47
C VAL A 150 -6.22 -2.02 3.02
N HIS A 151 -5.98 -3.22 3.52
CA HIS A 151 -4.63 -3.63 3.90
C HIS A 151 -3.80 -3.98 2.67
N LEU A 152 -2.59 -3.48 2.59
CA LEU A 152 -1.62 -3.85 1.58
C LEU A 152 -0.70 -4.93 2.17
N THR A 153 -0.49 -6.04 1.46
CA THR A 153 0.59 -6.94 1.85
C THR A 153 1.93 -6.19 1.75
N PRO A 154 2.89 -6.41 2.68
CA PRO A 154 4.16 -5.71 2.64
C PRO A 154 4.88 -5.96 1.31
N PRO A 155 5.59 -4.97 0.72
CA PRO A 155 6.42 -5.21 -0.45
C PRO A 155 7.51 -6.24 -0.15
N VAL A 156 8.15 -6.78 -1.20
CA VAL A 156 9.20 -7.79 -1.03
C VAL A 156 10.44 -7.21 -0.33
N PHE A 157 11.04 -8.00 0.55
CA PHE A 157 12.39 -7.82 1.01
C PHE A 157 13.33 -8.68 0.15
N ASP A 158 14.47 -8.13 -0.28
CA ASP A 158 15.41 -8.92 -1.12
C ASP A 158 16.05 -10.03 -0.28
N GLU A 159 15.72 -11.29 -0.61
CA GLU A 159 16.19 -12.48 0.11
C GLU A 159 17.74 -12.61 0.11
N ARG A 160 18.42 -11.97 -0.84
CA ARG A 160 19.90 -11.92 -0.86
C ARG A 160 20.49 -11.05 0.26
N LYS A 161 19.66 -10.18 0.85
CA LYS A 161 20.02 -9.38 2.03
C LYS A 161 19.67 -10.10 3.35
N GLY A 162 18.80 -11.14 3.27
CA GLY A 162 18.41 -11.92 4.43
C GLY A 162 17.22 -12.83 4.13
N ALA A 163 17.49 -14.06 3.68
CA ALA A 163 16.45 -15.02 3.30
C ALA A 163 15.48 -15.32 4.45
N ALA A 164 15.97 -15.38 5.68
CA ALA A 164 15.12 -15.62 6.85
C ALA A 164 14.11 -14.50 7.05
N TYR A 165 14.46 -13.24 6.76
CA TYR A 165 13.53 -12.12 6.87
C TYR A 165 12.58 -12.02 5.68
N ALA A 166 13.03 -12.34 4.48
CA ALA A 166 12.15 -12.44 3.32
C ALA A 166 11.00 -13.42 3.59
N ASN A 167 11.30 -14.60 4.19
CA ASN A 167 10.28 -15.56 4.60
C ASN A 167 9.30 -15.01 5.66
N VAL A 168 9.71 -14.11 6.55
CA VAL A 168 8.78 -13.44 7.48
C VAL A 168 7.73 -12.66 6.73
N LEU A 169 8.12 -11.92 5.68
CA LEU A 169 7.19 -11.13 4.89
C LEU A 169 6.27 -12.00 4.02
N ASP A 170 6.76 -13.17 3.54
CA ASP A 170 5.90 -14.17 2.91
C ASP A 170 4.78 -14.59 3.87
N ILE A 171 5.11 -14.99 5.10
CA ILE A 171 4.16 -15.43 6.12
C ILE A 171 3.17 -14.32 6.51
N TYR A 172 3.64 -13.08 6.67
CA TYR A 172 2.80 -11.94 6.99
C TYR A 172 1.82 -11.63 5.86
N SER A 173 2.29 -11.73 4.61
CA SER A 173 1.46 -11.52 3.41
C SER A 173 0.39 -12.60 3.29
N ASP A 174 0.74 -13.87 3.45
CA ASP A 174 -0.19 -15.00 3.39
C ASP A 174 -1.29 -14.87 4.45
N TRP A 175 -0.91 -14.47 5.67
CA TRP A 175 -1.88 -14.22 6.73
C TRP A 175 -2.83 -13.05 6.39
N LEU A 176 -2.32 -11.94 5.87
CA LEU A 176 -3.17 -10.83 5.43
C LEU A 176 -4.15 -11.28 4.35
N ILE A 177 -3.67 -12.01 3.34
CA ILE A 177 -4.51 -12.55 2.26
C ILE A 177 -5.57 -13.49 2.82
N SER A 178 -5.24 -14.33 3.80
CA SER A 178 -6.19 -15.25 4.43
C SER A 178 -7.39 -14.52 5.07
N ASN A 179 -7.19 -13.29 5.55
CA ASN A 179 -8.25 -12.47 6.14
C ASN A 179 -9.31 -11.99 5.12
N ARG A 180 -9.04 -12.04 3.81
CA ARG A 180 -10.09 -11.87 2.77
C ARG A 180 -11.22 -12.89 2.97
N TYR A 181 -10.86 -14.10 3.34
CA TYR A 181 -11.78 -15.23 3.42
C TYR A 181 -12.31 -15.46 4.84
N THR A 182 -11.47 -15.24 5.85
CA THR A 182 -11.80 -15.52 7.25
C THR A 182 -12.53 -14.37 7.93
N LYS A 183 -12.28 -13.13 7.50
CA LYS A 183 -12.84 -11.91 8.11
C LYS A 183 -13.56 -10.99 7.11
N GLY A 184 -13.54 -11.31 5.81
CA GLY A 184 -14.13 -10.45 4.78
C GLY A 184 -13.38 -9.12 4.58
N TRP A 185 -12.10 -9.06 4.94
CA TRP A 185 -11.33 -7.83 4.82
C TRP A 185 -10.96 -7.49 3.39
N ASN A 186 -10.86 -6.19 3.12
CA ASN A 186 -10.26 -5.69 1.89
C ASN A 186 -8.73 -5.78 2.02
N VAL A 187 -8.11 -6.60 1.21
CA VAL A 187 -6.65 -6.78 1.17
C VAL A 187 -6.18 -6.70 -0.28
N ALA A 188 -5.30 -5.80 -0.62
CA ALA A 188 -4.63 -5.76 -1.92
C ALA A 188 -3.27 -6.46 -1.81
N ASP A 189 -3.06 -7.46 -2.66
CA ASP A 189 -1.81 -8.20 -2.71
C ASP A 189 -0.77 -7.43 -3.52
N VAL A 190 0.18 -6.83 -2.83
CA VAL A 190 1.37 -6.17 -3.40
C VAL A 190 2.54 -7.15 -3.46
N HIS A 191 2.67 -7.99 -2.44
CA HIS A 191 3.79 -8.91 -2.24
C HIS A 191 3.92 -9.93 -3.36
N GLY A 192 2.86 -10.69 -3.61
CA GLY A 192 2.87 -11.79 -4.58
C GLY A 192 3.26 -11.34 -5.99
N PRO A 193 2.62 -10.31 -6.58
CA PRO A 193 3.02 -9.76 -7.88
C PRO A 193 4.45 -9.24 -7.94
N MET A 194 4.94 -8.57 -6.87
CA MET A 194 6.32 -8.11 -6.81
C MET A 194 7.32 -9.27 -6.75
N LYS A 195 7.04 -10.28 -5.92
CA LYS A 195 7.89 -11.47 -5.78
C LYS A 195 7.99 -12.22 -7.11
N LYS A 196 6.84 -12.50 -7.73
CA LYS A 196 6.82 -13.15 -9.05
C LYS A 196 7.61 -12.38 -10.10
N HIS A 197 7.44 -11.07 -10.20
CA HIS A 197 8.17 -10.26 -11.16
C HIS A 197 9.68 -10.24 -10.86
N LEU A 198 10.09 -10.20 -9.59
CA LEU A 198 11.48 -10.29 -9.17
C LEU A 198 12.10 -11.61 -9.62
N GLU A 199 11.41 -12.73 -9.38
CA GLU A 199 11.83 -14.07 -9.80
C GLU A 199 11.95 -14.19 -11.33
N ASP A 200 10.91 -13.75 -12.06
CA ASP A 200 10.90 -13.77 -13.54
C ASP A 200 12.07 -12.94 -14.12
N ARG A 201 12.33 -11.75 -13.58
CA ARG A 201 13.45 -10.90 -14.04
C ARG A 201 14.82 -11.52 -13.75
N ARG A 202 14.98 -12.19 -12.62
CA ARG A 202 16.22 -12.87 -12.25
C ARG A 202 16.55 -14.09 -13.09
N MET A 203 15.59 -14.64 -13.83
CA MET A 203 15.87 -15.70 -14.82
C MET A 203 16.72 -15.18 -15.99
N THR A 204 16.62 -13.91 -16.34
CA THR A 204 17.36 -13.28 -17.47
C THR A 204 18.42 -12.30 -17.01
N ASP A 205 18.27 -11.69 -15.84
CA ASP A 205 19.20 -10.76 -15.21
C ASP A 205 19.40 -11.18 -13.74
N PRO A 206 20.36 -12.08 -13.45
CA PRO A 206 20.57 -12.60 -12.10
C PRO A 206 20.86 -11.54 -11.05
N ASP A 207 21.34 -10.34 -11.44
CA ASP A 207 21.66 -9.24 -10.53
C ASP A 207 20.50 -8.26 -10.32
N PHE A 208 19.36 -8.51 -10.95
CA PHE A 208 18.19 -7.66 -10.84
C PHE A 208 17.71 -7.50 -9.39
N LYS A 209 17.38 -6.28 -9.02
CA LYS A 209 16.87 -5.89 -7.69
C LYS A 209 16.01 -4.64 -7.78
N TYR A 210 15.03 -4.50 -6.90
CA TYR A 210 14.26 -3.26 -6.70
C TYR A 210 14.88 -2.34 -5.68
N ALA A 211 15.61 -2.92 -4.71
CA ALA A 211 16.11 -2.21 -3.55
C ALA A 211 17.59 -2.52 -3.34
N THR A 212 18.44 -1.51 -3.37
CA THR A 212 19.88 -1.70 -3.14
C THR A 212 20.18 -2.14 -1.70
N ASP A 213 19.40 -1.66 -0.74
CA ASP A 213 19.47 -2.04 0.66
C ASP A 213 18.60 -3.27 1.01
N GLY A 214 17.83 -3.76 0.05
CA GLY A 214 16.91 -4.87 0.23
C GLY A 214 15.51 -4.48 0.72
N VAL A 215 15.28 -3.21 1.10
CA VAL A 215 14.07 -2.72 1.76
C VAL A 215 13.32 -1.68 0.92
N HIS A 216 14.03 -0.63 0.47
CA HIS A 216 13.44 0.54 -0.15
C HIS A 216 13.42 0.40 -1.67
N PRO A 217 12.24 0.16 -2.28
CA PRO A 217 12.14 -0.01 -3.71
C PRO A 217 12.55 1.25 -4.48
N ASP A 218 13.14 1.07 -5.64
CA ASP A 218 13.36 2.12 -6.63
C ASP A 218 12.05 2.50 -7.37
N LYS A 219 12.15 3.35 -8.39
CA LYS A 219 10.99 3.77 -9.20
C LYS A 219 10.24 2.60 -9.82
N ALA A 220 10.95 1.56 -10.28
CA ALA A 220 10.33 0.38 -10.88
C ALA A 220 9.59 -0.45 -9.82
N GLY A 221 10.18 -0.64 -8.64
CA GLY A 221 9.53 -1.31 -7.53
C GLY A 221 8.30 -0.56 -7.01
N HIS A 222 8.37 0.77 -6.91
CA HIS A 222 7.20 1.59 -6.59
C HIS A 222 6.12 1.51 -7.66
N TRP A 223 6.48 1.41 -8.95
CA TRP A 223 5.50 1.18 -10.00
C TRP A 223 4.79 -0.15 -9.85
N LEU A 224 5.49 -1.23 -9.50
CA LEU A 224 4.86 -2.53 -9.26
C LEU A 224 3.90 -2.51 -8.07
N MET A 225 4.24 -1.79 -7.00
CA MET A 225 3.30 -1.55 -5.89
C MET A 225 2.03 -0.84 -6.39
N ALA A 226 2.21 0.24 -7.15
CA ALA A 226 1.08 0.98 -7.73
C ALA A 226 0.24 0.08 -8.66
N ARG A 227 0.86 -0.70 -9.54
CA ARG A 227 0.17 -1.65 -10.45
C ARG A 227 -0.72 -2.62 -9.70
N ALA A 228 -0.21 -3.21 -8.63
CA ALA A 228 -0.97 -4.17 -7.83
C ALA A 228 -2.21 -3.51 -7.21
N ILE A 229 -2.07 -2.28 -6.69
CA ILE A 229 -3.17 -1.51 -6.11
C ILE A 229 -4.16 -1.05 -7.20
N LEU A 230 -3.67 -0.58 -8.35
CA LEU A 230 -4.51 -0.18 -9.48
C LEU A 230 -5.31 -1.35 -10.04
N ALA A 231 -4.71 -2.53 -10.14
CA ALA A 231 -5.41 -3.76 -10.53
C ALA A 231 -6.49 -4.14 -9.52
N TYR A 232 -6.19 -4.02 -8.22
CA TYR A 232 -7.16 -4.22 -7.14
C TYR A 232 -8.34 -3.24 -7.23
N LEU A 233 -8.08 -1.99 -7.61
CA LEU A 233 -9.09 -0.95 -7.84
C LEU A 233 -9.85 -1.12 -9.18
N GLY A 234 -9.54 -2.13 -9.98
CA GLY A 234 -10.18 -2.36 -11.28
C GLY A 234 -9.67 -1.46 -12.41
N LEU A 235 -8.60 -0.69 -12.21
CA LEU A 235 -7.98 0.17 -13.21
C LEU A 235 -7.06 -0.62 -14.15
N ASN A 236 -7.63 -1.64 -14.81
CA ASN A 236 -6.87 -2.63 -15.57
C ASN A 236 -6.10 -2.06 -16.78
N ALA A 237 -6.57 -0.96 -17.37
CA ALA A 237 -5.85 -0.31 -18.48
C ALA A 237 -4.51 0.24 -18.01
N MET A 238 -4.51 0.97 -16.89
CA MET A 238 -3.29 1.56 -16.29
C MET A 238 -2.36 0.49 -15.72
N SER A 239 -2.90 -0.51 -15.03
CA SER A 239 -2.11 -1.55 -14.37
C SER A 239 -1.43 -2.54 -15.35
N LYS A 240 -1.73 -2.51 -16.64
CA LYS A 240 -1.06 -3.35 -17.66
C LYS A 240 0.21 -2.72 -18.20
N ALA A 241 0.42 -1.42 -18.03
CA ALA A 241 1.62 -0.74 -18.51
C ALA A 241 2.89 -1.24 -17.80
N ASP A 242 4.00 -1.27 -18.49
CA ASP A 242 5.27 -1.73 -17.93
C ASP A 242 5.96 -0.67 -17.06
N SER A 243 5.59 0.59 -17.24
CA SER A 243 6.09 1.71 -16.43
C SER A 243 5.01 2.76 -16.21
N ILE A 244 5.20 3.61 -15.19
CA ILE A 244 4.33 4.77 -14.98
C ILE A 244 4.35 5.72 -16.19
N GLY A 245 5.51 5.91 -16.82
CA GLY A 245 5.64 6.73 -18.04
C GLY A 245 4.73 6.21 -19.16
N GLU A 246 4.73 4.90 -19.42
CA GLU A 246 3.82 4.28 -20.39
C GLU A 246 2.35 4.46 -19.98
N ALA A 247 2.01 4.23 -18.71
CA ALA A 247 0.65 4.36 -18.23
C ALA A 247 0.07 5.76 -18.45
N VAL A 248 0.85 6.81 -18.18
CA VAL A 248 0.38 8.19 -18.30
C VAL A 248 0.49 8.75 -19.71
N SER A 249 1.46 8.30 -20.52
CA SER A 249 1.67 8.80 -21.90
C SER A 249 0.54 8.42 -22.86
N ALA A 250 -0.28 7.44 -22.51
CA ALA A 250 -1.50 7.10 -23.25
C ALA A 250 -2.56 8.22 -23.23
N THR A 251 -2.42 9.22 -22.37
CA THR A 251 -3.36 10.32 -22.21
C THR A 251 -2.65 11.65 -22.49
N ASN A 252 -3.33 12.58 -23.17
CA ASN A 252 -2.80 13.93 -23.39
C ASN A 252 -2.40 14.57 -22.04
N ASN A 253 -1.24 15.23 -22.04
CA ASN A 253 -0.68 15.88 -20.85
C ASN A 253 -0.37 14.96 -19.67
N GLY A 254 -0.48 13.62 -19.79
CA GLY A 254 -0.35 12.70 -18.67
C GLY A 254 0.99 12.81 -17.94
N GLU A 255 2.10 12.96 -18.64
CA GLU A 255 3.43 13.16 -18.02
C GLU A 255 3.50 14.48 -17.22
N LYS A 256 2.92 15.56 -17.77
CA LYS A 256 2.88 16.85 -17.07
C LYS A 256 2.00 16.79 -15.83
N ILE A 257 0.87 16.09 -15.91
CA ILE A 257 -0.03 15.85 -14.77
C ILE A 257 0.70 15.04 -13.69
N LEU A 258 1.44 13.99 -14.06
CA LEU A 258 2.26 13.22 -13.11
C LEU A 258 3.28 14.12 -12.39
N GLN A 259 4.02 14.96 -13.11
CA GLN A 259 5.00 15.87 -12.51
C GLN A 259 4.35 16.85 -11.52
N LEU A 260 3.19 17.40 -11.86
CA LEU A 260 2.44 18.29 -10.98
C LEU A 260 1.96 17.57 -9.72
N ILE A 261 1.50 16.34 -9.85
CA ILE A 261 1.09 15.50 -8.72
C ILE A 261 2.28 15.14 -7.83
N GLU A 262 3.42 14.74 -8.40
CA GLU A 262 4.63 14.46 -7.62
C GLU A 262 5.06 15.68 -6.80
N ASN A 263 5.08 16.87 -7.42
CA ASN A 263 5.39 18.12 -6.70
C ASN A 263 4.39 18.42 -5.58
N ARG A 264 3.09 18.23 -5.84
CA ARG A 264 2.03 18.43 -4.85
C ARG A 264 2.18 17.49 -3.67
N GLN A 265 2.45 16.21 -3.93
CA GLN A 265 2.66 15.20 -2.88
C GLN A 265 3.91 15.52 -2.02
N LEU A 266 5.00 16.03 -2.62
CA LEU A 266 6.19 16.46 -1.87
C LEU A 266 5.89 17.59 -0.89
N ILE A 267 5.07 18.57 -1.29
CA ILE A 267 4.65 19.68 -0.45
C ILE A 267 3.74 19.18 0.69
N MET A 268 2.75 18.37 0.34
CA MET A 268 1.68 18.00 1.25
C MET A 268 2.09 16.97 2.31
N LYS A 269 2.94 15.98 1.97
CA LYS A 269 3.27 14.89 2.90
C LYS A 269 3.92 15.38 4.20
N ASP A 270 4.91 16.27 4.09
CA ASP A 270 5.59 16.80 5.29
C ASP A 270 4.70 17.78 6.06
N ALA A 271 3.84 18.53 5.36
CA ALA A 271 2.83 19.38 6.01
C ALA A 271 1.81 18.55 6.79
N TRP A 272 1.28 17.47 6.22
CA TRP A 272 0.38 16.55 6.91
C TRP A 272 1.04 15.84 8.09
N LEU A 273 2.28 15.33 7.92
CA LEU A 273 3.02 14.72 9.03
C LEU A 273 3.27 15.70 10.18
N THR A 274 3.60 16.94 9.85
CA THR A 274 3.80 17.98 10.87
C THR A 274 2.49 18.34 11.58
N ALA A 275 1.38 18.44 10.84
CA ALA A 275 0.08 18.77 11.40
C ALA A 275 -0.45 17.65 12.31
N THR A 276 -0.42 16.40 11.85
CA THR A 276 -0.88 15.24 12.62
C THR A 276 0.05 14.91 13.79
N GLY A 277 1.30 15.35 13.73
CA GLY A 277 2.31 15.14 14.76
C GLY A 277 2.83 13.69 14.83
N HIS A 278 4.03 13.52 15.32
CA HIS A 278 4.69 12.24 15.58
C HIS A 278 5.88 12.42 16.51
N THR A 279 6.31 11.35 17.17
CA THR A 279 7.45 11.36 18.10
C THR A 279 8.79 11.00 17.47
N ARG A 280 8.81 10.60 16.15
CA ARG A 280 10.04 10.22 15.49
C ARG A 280 11.00 11.41 15.34
N PRO A 281 12.24 11.34 15.87
CA PRO A 281 13.23 12.41 15.71
C PRO A 281 13.79 12.45 14.29
N GLY A 282 14.39 13.60 13.92
CA GLY A 282 15.12 13.76 12.67
C GLY A 282 14.26 13.86 11.40
N MET A 283 12.94 14.07 11.54
CA MET A 283 12.06 14.36 10.42
C MET A 283 12.11 15.85 10.06
N SER A 284 12.00 16.13 8.76
CA SER A 284 11.85 17.51 8.28
C SER A 284 10.49 18.07 8.73
N LYS A 285 10.51 19.29 9.22
CA LYS A 285 9.27 20.02 9.51
C LYS A 285 8.67 20.53 8.21
N GLY A 286 7.45 20.13 7.91
CA GLY A 286 6.68 20.64 6.76
C GLY A 286 6.22 22.09 6.99
N LYS A 287 5.74 22.70 5.92
CA LYS A 287 5.05 24.00 5.98
C LYS A 287 3.81 23.90 6.88
N PRO A 288 3.31 25.03 7.43
CA PRO A 288 1.97 25.06 7.99
C PRO A 288 0.95 24.47 6.99
N LEU A 289 0.04 23.63 7.47
CA LEU A 289 -0.89 22.91 6.61
C LEU A 289 -1.73 23.85 5.75
N THR A 290 -2.14 25.00 6.31
CA THR A 290 -2.87 26.06 5.57
C THR A 290 -2.09 26.61 4.38
N ASP A 291 -0.79 26.83 4.53
CA ASP A 291 0.07 27.34 3.46
C ASP A 291 0.30 26.28 2.39
N ALA A 292 0.52 25.02 2.80
CA ALA A 292 0.63 23.89 1.88
C ALA A 292 -0.67 23.67 1.09
N GLN A 293 -1.84 23.83 1.73
CA GLN A 293 -3.14 23.72 1.07
C GLN A 293 -3.40 24.82 0.02
N LEU A 294 -2.88 26.03 0.24
CA LEU A 294 -2.93 27.08 -0.79
C LEU A 294 -2.13 26.69 -2.03
N GLU A 295 -0.90 26.20 -1.84
CA GLU A 295 -0.07 25.71 -2.95
C GLU A 295 -0.72 24.50 -3.65
N TYR A 296 -1.29 23.57 -2.86
CA TYR A 296 -2.07 22.45 -3.39
C TYR A 296 -3.18 22.94 -4.32
N GLY A 297 -3.97 23.94 -3.92
CA GLY A 297 -5.08 24.49 -4.71
C GLY A 297 -4.63 25.09 -6.04
N ILE A 298 -3.46 25.76 -6.07
CA ILE A 298 -2.88 26.28 -7.29
C ILE A 298 -2.54 25.16 -8.28
N ILE A 299 -1.83 24.12 -7.78
CA ILE A 299 -1.44 22.96 -8.58
C ILE A 299 -2.66 22.18 -9.05
N ALA A 300 -3.65 21.98 -8.17
CA ALA A 300 -4.90 21.30 -8.50
C ALA A 300 -5.65 22.02 -9.66
N THR A 301 -5.69 23.34 -9.62
CA THR A 301 -6.29 24.15 -10.70
C THR A 301 -5.57 23.97 -12.04
N GLU A 302 -4.23 23.82 -12.03
CA GLU A 302 -3.46 23.56 -13.26
C GLU A 302 -3.73 22.14 -13.78
N ILE A 303 -3.79 21.14 -12.88
CA ILE A 303 -4.14 19.75 -13.25
C ILE A 303 -5.53 19.71 -13.88
N ASP A 304 -6.53 20.35 -13.27
CA ASP A 304 -7.91 20.39 -13.80
C ASP A 304 -8.00 21.00 -15.21
N LYS A 305 -7.18 22.00 -15.51
CA LYS A 305 -7.09 22.58 -16.87
C LYS A 305 -6.49 21.60 -17.89
N LEU A 306 -5.55 20.77 -17.46
CA LEU A 306 -4.90 19.78 -18.33
C LEU A 306 -5.75 18.54 -18.56
N LEU A 307 -6.69 18.24 -17.65
CA LEU A 307 -7.62 17.12 -17.74
C LEU A 307 -8.85 17.41 -18.64
N ARG A 308 -9.10 18.67 -18.96
CA ARG A 308 -10.19 19.13 -19.84
C ARG A 308 -9.76 19.14 -21.30
#